data_80cd1130e40f2373a2427fc243e858a8
#
_entry.id   80cd1130e40f2373a2427fc243e858a8
#
_cell.length_a   1.000
_cell.length_b   1.000
_cell.length_c   1.000
_cell.angle_alpha   90.00
_cell.angle_beta   90.00
_cell.angle_gamma   90.00
#
_symmetry.space_group_name_H-M   'P 1'
#
loop_
_entity.id
_entity.type
_entity.pdbx_description
1 polymer ?
#
loop_
_entity_poly.entity_id
_entity_poly.type
_entity_poly.pdbx_seq_one_letter_code
_entity_poly.pdbx_strand_id
1 'polypeptide(L)'
;MKQTQWYKDTVFYQIWPRSFCDGNGDGMGDLYGVLQKLDYIKSLGCDGIWFSPLYPSPGADCGYDISDYMDIDKQFGGMEAFKAVLEGAHSRGMKVIMDLVVNHTSDEHEWFQKSRRRIEPYTDYYIWRPGKKNGKLPNNWDSHFEGKAWTYDEVRKEYYMHLFAVKQPDLNMDNPLVRAEVKKIMRFWLDMGVDGFREDVITFISKKKGLPSDHLLPVYKGIFMYNHGPRIHEFLTEFQTDVLLNYDCMTLAEAPMVTPGIALKYIREGKGQEFSMMIQNETMCADCFFQDYFPRKFSLRRLKKAFRNWQEKLDGKGWNMLFLENHDHPRIISRYGNPEYREASGKMLAAMYLFQKGTPFVYQGQEIGMVNWHPGDPEMYEDVATRYYYAHHNQKASPRARLHKLW
;
A
#
# COMPACT_ATOMS: atom_id res chain seq x y z
N MET A 1 13.09 -13.16 -19.89
CA MET A 1 12.67 -12.19 -20.92
C MET A 1 13.41 -10.87 -20.67
N LYS A 2 13.68 -10.03 -21.70
CA LYS A 2 14.30 -8.71 -21.45
C LYS A 2 13.20 -7.77 -20.95
N GLN A 3 13.37 -7.19 -19.76
CA GLN A 3 12.45 -6.17 -19.24
C GLN A 3 12.59 -4.88 -20.05
N THR A 4 11.49 -4.41 -20.64
CA THR A 4 11.49 -3.25 -21.56
C THR A 4 11.48 -1.92 -20.84
N GLN A 5 11.25 -1.89 -19.53
CA GLN A 5 11.08 -0.68 -18.69
C GLN A 5 9.95 0.24 -19.21
N TRP A 6 8.92 -0.35 -19.80
CA TRP A 6 7.75 0.33 -20.35
C TRP A 6 7.10 1.33 -19.37
N TYR A 7 7.20 1.07 -18.07
CA TYR A 7 6.68 1.93 -17.03
C TYR A 7 7.28 3.36 -17.02
N LYS A 8 8.41 3.58 -17.68
CA LYS A 8 9.03 4.90 -17.79
C LYS A 8 8.28 5.84 -18.76
N ASP A 9 7.57 5.26 -19.70
CA ASP A 9 6.78 5.97 -20.71
C ASP A 9 5.28 5.89 -20.44
N THR A 10 4.88 5.48 -19.24
CA THR A 10 3.47 5.26 -18.83
C THR A 10 3.04 6.29 -17.82
N VAL A 11 1.79 6.76 -17.93
CA VAL A 11 1.06 7.48 -16.88
C VAL A 11 0.02 6.53 -16.30
N PHE A 12 0.06 6.33 -14.99
CA PHE A 12 -0.91 5.46 -14.32
C PHE A 12 -2.11 6.23 -13.78
N TYR A 13 -3.28 5.61 -13.87
CA TYR A 13 -4.50 6.02 -13.19
C TYR A 13 -4.80 5.03 -12.08
N GLN A 14 -4.80 5.49 -10.82
CA GLN A 14 -5.10 4.65 -9.66
C GLN A 14 -6.61 4.59 -9.44
N ILE A 15 -7.14 3.38 -9.33
CA ILE A 15 -8.56 3.12 -9.09
C ILE A 15 -8.74 2.45 -7.73
N TRP A 16 -9.60 3.04 -6.90
CA TRP A 16 -10.24 2.37 -5.77
C TRP A 16 -11.58 1.82 -6.25
N PRO A 17 -11.73 0.52 -6.51
CA PRO A 17 -12.87 0.00 -7.28
C PRO A 17 -14.22 0.36 -6.69
N ARG A 18 -14.39 0.16 -5.37
CA ARG A 18 -15.67 0.36 -4.67
C ARG A 18 -16.27 1.78 -4.77
N SER A 19 -15.46 2.79 -5.12
CA SER A 19 -15.89 4.20 -5.19
C SER A 19 -15.62 4.87 -6.53
N PHE A 20 -15.24 4.11 -7.57
CA PHE A 20 -14.91 4.69 -8.87
C PHE A 20 -16.12 4.86 -9.77
N CYS A 21 -16.76 3.76 -10.14
CA CYS A 21 -17.94 3.77 -11.02
C CYS A 21 -18.77 2.51 -10.77
N ASP A 22 -20.05 2.72 -10.47
CA ASP A 22 -21.04 1.66 -10.34
C ASP A 22 -21.53 1.28 -11.75
N GLY A 23 -21.20 0.08 -12.19
CA GLY A 23 -21.54 -0.43 -13.51
C GLY A 23 -22.79 -1.31 -13.52
N ASN A 24 -23.16 -1.88 -12.38
CA ASN A 24 -24.29 -2.78 -12.23
C ASN A 24 -25.54 -2.12 -11.60
N GLY A 25 -25.39 -0.94 -10.99
CA GLY A 25 -26.49 -0.14 -10.42
C GLY A 25 -26.84 -0.49 -8.98
N ASP A 26 -25.93 -1.12 -8.24
CA ASP A 26 -26.15 -1.51 -6.83
C ASP A 26 -25.74 -0.46 -5.80
N GLY A 27 -25.14 0.65 -6.25
CA GLY A 27 -24.66 1.74 -5.41
C GLY A 27 -23.19 1.64 -5.04
N MET A 28 -22.49 0.58 -5.45
CA MET A 28 -21.07 0.37 -5.22
C MET A 28 -20.30 0.33 -6.55
N GLY A 29 -19.11 0.88 -6.59
CA GLY A 29 -18.25 0.78 -7.76
C GLY A 29 -17.76 -0.65 -7.99
N ASP A 30 -17.64 -1.03 -9.26
CA ASP A 30 -17.28 -2.37 -9.68
C ASP A 30 -16.41 -2.39 -10.96
N LEU A 31 -16.02 -3.58 -11.41
CA LEU A 31 -15.21 -3.77 -12.61
C LEU A 31 -16.02 -3.54 -13.91
N TYR A 32 -17.35 -3.67 -13.88
CA TYR A 32 -18.18 -3.31 -15.02
C TYR A 32 -18.17 -1.79 -15.26
N GLY A 33 -18.20 -1.02 -14.17
CA GLY A 33 -18.04 0.44 -14.22
C GLY A 33 -16.64 0.84 -14.71
N VAL A 34 -15.58 0.13 -14.27
CA VAL A 34 -14.23 0.34 -14.78
C VAL A 34 -14.17 0.07 -16.29
N LEU A 35 -14.74 -1.06 -16.75
CA LEU A 35 -14.77 -1.43 -18.17
C LEU A 35 -15.43 -0.34 -19.03
N GLN A 36 -16.53 0.24 -18.56
CA GLN A 36 -17.21 1.35 -19.21
C GLN A 36 -16.37 2.63 -19.28
N LYS A 37 -15.39 2.80 -18.39
CA LYS A 37 -14.57 4.02 -18.27
C LYS A 37 -13.15 3.89 -18.84
N LEU A 38 -12.79 2.76 -19.47
CA LEU A 38 -11.44 2.58 -20.04
C LEU A 38 -11.11 3.65 -21.09
N ASP A 39 -12.05 3.99 -21.98
CA ASP A 39 -11.84 5.03 -22.99
C ASP A 39 -11.70 6.42 -22.36
N TYR A 40 -12.44 6.71 -21.28
CA TYR A 40 -12.27 7.92 -20.50
C TYR A 40 -10.86 8.01 -19.91
N ILE A 41 -10.39 6.97 -19.24
CA ILE A 41 -9.04 6.91 -18.64
C ILE A 41 -7.98 7.10 -19.72
N LYS A 42 -8.13 6.41 -20.85
CA LYS A 42 -7.22 6.55 -22.01
C LYS A 42 -7.20 7.96 -22.57
N SER A 43 -8.36 8.63 -22.64
CA SER A 43 -8.47 9.99 -23.14
C SER A 43 -7.77 11.04 -22.26
N LEU A 44 -7.53 10.72 -20.96
CA LEU A 44 -6.72 11.55 -20.06
C LEU A 44 -5.21 11.45 -20.33
N GLY A 45 -4.79 10.57 -21.24
CA GLY A 45 -3.37 10.25 -21.48
C GLY A 45 -2.80 9.24 -20.49
N CYS A 46 -3.66 8.50 -19.81
CA CYS A 46 -3.22 7.41 -18.92
C CYS A 46 -3.14 6.11 -19.69
N ASP A 47 -1.96 5.49 -19.66
CA ASP A 47 -1.63 4.23 -20.35
C ASP A 47 -1.47 3.05 -19.40
N GLY A 48 -1.69 3.26 -18.09
CA GLY A 48 -1.66 2.23 -17.07
C GLY A 48 -2.76 2.42 -16.04
N ILE A 49 -3.23 1.32 -15.48
CA ILE A 49 -4.19 1.28 -14.37
C ILE A 49 -3.52 0.59 -13.18
N TRP A 50 -3.62 1.19 -12.00
CA TRP A 50 -3.33 0.54 -10.75
C TRP A 50 -4.63 0.33 -9.97
N PHE A 51 -4.95 -0.92 -9.70
CA PHE A 51 -6.06 -1.28 -8.82
C PHE A 51 -5.61 -1.42 -7.38
N SER A 52 -6.26 -0.71 -6.45
CA SER A 52 -6.29 -1.10 -5.03
C SER A 52 -6.93 -2.48 -4.91
N PRO A 53 -6.78 -3.20 -3.76
CA PRO A 53 -7.10 -4.62 -3.70
C PRO A 53 -8.48 -4.98 -4.23
N LEU A 54 -8.51 -6.01 -5.09
CA LEU A 54 -9.72 -6.58 -5.71
C LEU A 54 -10.08 -7.95 -5.14
N TYR A 55 -9.22 -8.48 -4.28
CA TYR A 55 -9.34 -9.85 -3.74
C TYR A 55 -10.53 -10.01 -2.81
N PRO A 56 -11.04 -11.23 -2.61
CA PRO A 56 -11.98 -11.52 -1.54
C PRO A 56 -11.45 -11.05 -0.18
N SER A 57 -12.26 -10.26 0.52
CA SER A 57 -11.92 -9.67 1.80
C SER A 57 -13.15 -9.51 2.68
N PRO A 58 -13.06 -9.81 3.99
CA PRO A 58 -14.12 -9.49 4.95
C PRO A 58 -14.33 -7.99 5.16
N GLY A 59 -13.41 -7.13 4.66
CA GLY A 59 -13.55 -5.67 4.69
C GLY A 59 -13.17 -5.03 6.02
N ALA A 60 -12.39 -5.71 6.85
CA ALA A 60 -11.90 -5.14 8.10
C ALA A 60 -10.94 -3.95 7.87
N ASP A 61 -10.25 -3.95 6.74
CA ASP A 61 -9.37 -2.87 6.29
C ASP A 61 -9.59 -2.59 4.80
N CYS A 62 -10.85 -2.39 4.43
CA CYS A 62 -11.28 -1.93 3.11
C CYS A 62 -10.68 -2.69 1.91
N GLY A 63 -10.39 -3.99 2.06
CA GLY A 63 -9.82 -4.85 1.02
C GLY A 63 -8.37 -5.29 1.27
N TYR A 64 -7.65 -4.63 2.20
CA TYR A 64 -6.29 -5.02 2.55
C TYR A 64 -6.21 -6.22 3.50
N ASP A 65 -7.32 -6.66 4.07
CA ASP A 65 -7.47 -7.91 4.82
C ASP A 65 -7.90 -9.06 3.89
N ILE A 66 -6.95 -9.59 3.10
CA ILE A 66 -7.22 -10.55 2.03
C ILE A 66 -7.49 -11.95 2.59
N SER A 67 -8.60 -12.56 2.16
CA SER A 67 -8.99 -13.92 2.53
C SER A 67 -8.70 -14.97 1.45
N ASP A 68 -8.53 -14.56 0.19
CA ASP A 68 -8.10 -15.41 -0.94
C ASP A 68 -7.32 -14.57 -1.94
N TYR A 69 -6.08 -14.97 -2.25
CA TYR A 69 -5.21 -14.25 -3.19
C TYR A 69 -5.39 -14.65 -4.66
N MET A 70 -6.14 -15.70 -4.95
CA MET A 70 -6.26 -16.26 -6.30
C MET A 70 -7.65 -16.08 -6.90
N ASP A 71 -8.48 -15.24 -6.30
CA ASP A 71 -9.80 -14.88 -6.81
C ASP A 71 -10.03 -13.36 -6.75
N ILE A 72 -11.06 -12.91 -7.41
CA ILE A 72 -11.57 -11.53 -7.38
C ILE A 72 -12.89 -11.52 -6.62
N ASP A 73 -13.05 -10.55 -5.73
CA ASP A 73 -14.25 -10.42 -4.93
C ASP A 73 -15.50 -10.27 -5.81
N LYS A 74 -16.53 -11.04 -5.48
CA LYS A 74 -17.79 -11.05 -6.21
C LYS A 74 -18.49 -9.70 -6.19
N GLN A 75 -18.28 -8.89 -5.14
CA GLN A 75 -18.81 -7.55 -5.08
C GLN A 75 -18.29 -6.65 -6.22
N PHE A 76 -17.11 -6.95 -6.76
CA PHE A 76 -16.55 -6.24 -7.92
C PHE A 76 -16.85 -6.90 -9.25
N GLY A 77 -17.64 -7.99 -9.29
CA GLY A 77 -18.00 -8.75 -10.50
C GLY A 77 -17.19 -10.03 -10.71
N GLY A 78 -16.28 -10.36 -9.79
CA GLY A 78 -15.51 -11.61 -9.82
C GLY A 78 -14.49 -11.69 -10.96
N MET A 79 -13.92 -12.89 -11.12
CA MET A 79 -12.83 -13.18 -12.05
C MET A 79 -13.19 -12.90 -13.52
N GLU A 80 -14.44 -13.13 -13.93
CA GLU A 80 -14.84 -12.89 -15.32
C GLU A 80 -14.85 -11.39 -15.67
N ALA A 81 -15.36 -10.55 -14.77
CA ALA A 81 -15.33 -9.11 -14.95
C ALA A 81 -13.89 -8.58 -14.97
N PHE A 82 -13.00 -9.14 -14.12
CA PHE A 82 -11.58 -8.78 -14.12
C PHE A 82 -10.91 -9.12 -15.45
N LYS A 83 -11.13 -10.32 -15.98
CA LYS A 83 -10.57 -10.73 -17.28
C LYS A 83 -11.06 -9.82 -18.41
N ALA A 84 -12.33 -9.43 -18.39
CA ALA A 84 -12.88 -8.49 -19.38
C ALA A 84 -12.23 -7.11 -19.29
N VAL A 85 -11.97 -6.60 -18.07
CA VAL A 85 -11.24 -5.34 -17.87
C VAL A 85 -9.79 -5.46 -18.34
N LEU A 86 -9.10 -6.55 -18.03
CA LEU A 86 -7.72 -6.79 -18.41
C LEU A 86 -7.59 -6.83 -19.95
N GLU A 87 -8.43 -7.60 -20.62
CA GLU A 87 -8.49 -7.66 -22.10
C GLU A 87 -8.85 -6.29 -22.70
N GLY A 88 -9.86 -5.63 -22.12
CA GLY A 88 -10.29 -4.31 -22.54
C GLY A 88 -9.19 -3.23 -22.40
N ALA A 89 -8.40 -3.28 -21.34
CA ALA A 89 -7.24 -2.41 -21.15
C ALA A 89 -6.14 -2.73 -22.17
N HIS A 90 -5.77 -3.99 -22.32
CA HIS A 90 -4.72 -4.42 -23.25
C HIS A 90 -5.08 -4.10 -24.70
N SER A 91 -6.34 -4.28 -25.12
CA SER A 91 -6.79 -3.91 -26.48
C SER A 91 -6.64 -2.43 -26.80
N ARG A 92 -6.55 -1.57 -25.77
CA ARG A 92 -6.28 -0.13 -25.85
C ARG A 92 -4.82 0.23 -25.68
N GLY A 93 -3.94 -0.76 -25.57
CA GLY A 93 -2.52 -0.56 -25.28
C GLY A 93 -2.26 -0.04 -23.85
N MET A 94 -3.18 -0.29 -22.93
CA MET A 94 -3.02 0.08 -21.52
C MET A 94 -2.45 -1.09 -20.72
N LYS A 95 -1.71 -0.79 -19.66
CA LYS A 95 -1.13 -1.73 -18.72
C LYS A 95 -1.97 -1.82 -17.45
N VAL A 96 -1.97 -2.98 -16.79
CA VAL A 96 -2.73 -3.20 -15.55
C VAL A 96 -1.80 -3.74 -14.47
N ILE A 97 -1.71 -3.05 -13.33
CA ILE A 97 -1.03 -3.53 -12.15
C ILE A 97 -2.02 -3.70 -10.99
N MET A 98 -1.76 -4.68 -10.14
CA MET A 98 -2.56 -4.99 -8.97
C MET A 98 -1.80 -4.73 -7.68
N ASP A 99 -2.51 -4.53 -6.59
CA ASP A 99 -1.92 -4.54 -5.25
C ASP A 99 -1.51 -5.96 -4.86
N LEU A 100 -0.31 -6.13 -4.30
CA LEU A 100 0.21 -7.37 -3.74
C LEU A 100 0.45 -7.18 -2.24
N VAL A 101 -0.48 -7.64 -1.42
CA VAL A 101 -0.46 -7.48 0.04
C VAL A 101 0.07 -8.75 0.67
N VAL A 102 1.37 -8.81 0.98
CA VAL A 102 2.02 -10.04 1.46
C VAL A 102 2.69 -9.90 2.82
N ASN A 103 2.54 -8.75 3.51
CA ASN A 103 2.95 -8.65 4.89
C ASN A 103 2.01 -9.41 5.83
N HIS A 104 0.72 -9.44 5.53
CA HIS A 104 -0.35 -10.02 6.36
C HIS A 104 -1.46 -10.60 5.48
N THR A 105 -2.40 -11.31 6.09
CA THR A 105 -3.66 -11.76 5.47
C THR A 105 -4.83 -11.35 6.35
N SER A 106 -6.06 -11.60 5.92
CA SER A 106 -7.20 -11.65 6.84
C SER A 106 -7.01 -12.77 7.87
N ASP A 107 -7.55 -12.60 9.08
CA ASP A 107 -7.70 -13.68 10.05
C ASP A 107 -8.69 -14.76 9.59
N GLU A 108 -9.50 -14.46 8.56
CA GLU A 108 -10.41 -15.41 7.92
C GLU A 108 -9.76 -16.22 6.79
N HIS A 109 -8.53 -15.88 6.38
CA HIS A 109 -7.77 -16.64 5.40
C HIS A 109 -7.56 -18.08 5.87
N GLU A 110 -7.70 -19.03 4.96
CA GLU A 110 -7.56 -20.45 5.26
C GLU A 110 -6.23 -20.80 5.96
N TRP A 111 -5.14 -20.15 5.55
CA TRP A 111 -3.82 -20.35 6.17
C TRP A 111 -3.82 -19.98 7.66
N PHE A 112 -4.46 -18.85 8.04
CA PHE A 112 -4.53 -18.46 9.44
C PHE A 112 -5.41 -19.41 10.24
N GLN A 113 -6.55 -19.83 9.68
CA GLN A 113 -7.46 -20.78 10.32
C GLN A 113 -6.81 -22.14 10.57
N LYS A 114 -5.93 -22.59 9.66
CA LYS A 114 -5.12 -23.80 9.82
C LYS A 114 -3.94 -23.58 10.80
N SER A 115 -3.25 -22.47 10.71
CA SER A 115 -2.12 -22.11 11.57
C SER A 115 -2.53 -22.04 13.04
N ARG A 116 -3.64 -21.38 13.38
CA ARG A 116 -4.16 -21.29 14.75
C ARG A 116 -4.50 -22.65 15.37
N ARG A 117 -4.81 -23.65 14.54
CA ARG A 117 -5.08 -25.03 14.95
C ARG A 117 -3.86 -25.96 14.86
N ARG A 118 -2.69 -25.43 14.53
CA ARG A 118 -1.43 -26.17 14.34
C ARG A 118 -1.55 -27.28 13.30
N ILE A 119 -2.25 -27.03 12.20
CA ILE A 119 -2.38 -27.99 11.08
C ILE A 119 -1.18 -27.78 10.15
N GLU A 120 -0.39 -28.84 9.95
CA GLU A 120 0.74 -28.79 9.03
C GLU A 120 0.27 -28.72 7.55
N PRO A 121 1.02 -28.02 6.68
CA PRO A 121 2.29 -27.32 6.93
C PRO A 121 2.11 -25.87 7.43
N TYR A 122 0.92 -25.45 7.81
CA TYR A 122 0.54 -24.07 8.10
C TYR A 122 0.93 -23.58 9.51
N THR A 123 1.40 -24.48 10.37
CA THR A 123 1.65 -24.19 11.79
C THR A 123 2.45 -22.90 11.99
N ASP A 124 3.49 -22.66 11.20
CA ASP A 124 4.38 -21.50 11.32
C ASP A 124 4.28 -20.51 10.15
N TYR A 125 3.13 -20.44 9.49
CA TYR A 125 2.87 -19.46 8.42
C TYR A 125 2.75 -18.03 8.96
N TYR A 126 2.38 -17.87 10.23
CA TYR A 126 2.24 -16.59 10.92
C TYR A 126 3.21 -16.47 12.08
N ILE A 127 3.37 -15.24 12.57
CA ILE A 127 4.29 -14.98 13.67
C ILE A 127 3.57 -15.17 15.00
N TRP A 128 3.80 -16.32 15.63
CA TRP A 128 3.25 -16.67 16.94
C TRP A 128 4.30 -16.60 18.01
N ARG A 129 3.93 -16.18 19.22
CA ARG A 129 4.78 -16.20 20.41
C ARG A 129 3.99 -16.50 21.67
N PRO A 130 4.53 -17.26 22.63
CA PRO A 130 3.98 -17.31 23.97
C PRO A 130 4.09 -15.94 24.61
N GLY A 131 3.16 -15.61 25.51
CA GLY A 131 3.30 -14.46 26.38
C GLY A 131 4.51 -14.58 27.31
N LYS A 132 5.02 -13.47 27.80
CA LYS A 132 6.05 -13.47 28.85
C LYS A 132 5.48 -13.98 30.17
N LYS A 133 6.38 -14.43 31.05
CA LYS A 133 6.04 -14.68 32.45
C LYS A 133 5.30 -13.44 33.00
N ASN A 134 4.24 -13.63 33.74
CA ASN A 134 3.32 -12.59 34.28
C ASN A 134 2.27 -12.04 33.29
N GLY A 135 1.92 -12.79 32.24
CA GLY A 135 0.86 -12.39 31.30
C GLY A 135 1.18 -11.19 30.41
N LYS A 136 2.45 -10.76 30.37
CA LYS A 136 2.87 -9.65 29.50
C LYS A 136 3.01 -10.10 28.05
N LEU A 137 2.77 -9.14 27.13
CA LEU A 137 2.96 -9.32 25.69
C LEU A 137 4.37 -9.76 25.34
N PRO A 138 4.56 -10.44 24.20
CA PRO A 138 5.88 -10.90 23.72
C PRO A 138 6.90 -9.76 23.63
N ASN A 139 6.51 -8.60 23.13
CA ASN A 139 7.29 -7.36 23.14
C ASN A 139 6.36 -6.15 23.29
N ASN A 140 6.89 -4.95 23.08
CA ASN A 140 6.14 -3.70 23.28
C ASN A 140 5.80 -2.97 21.97
N TRP A 141 5.87 -3.66 20.83
CA TRP A 141 5.60 -3.04 19.54
C TRP A 141 4.16 -2.55 19.45
N ASP A 142 3.99 -1.44 18.74
CA ASP A 142 2.69 -0.84 18.49
C ASP A 142 2.17 -1.27 17.11
N SER A 143 0.85 -1.44 17.00
CA SER A 143 0.16 -1.51 15.71
C SER A 143 0.14 -0.13 15.05
N HIS A 144 0.07 -0.09 13.71
CA HIS A 144 -0.12 1.15 12.97
C HIS A 144 -1.52 1.74 13.16
N PHE A 145 -2.52 0.90 13.40
CA PHE A 145 -3.91 1.32 13.49
C PHE A 145 -4.42 1.36 14.94
N GLU A 146 -4.19 0.31 15.71
CA GLU A 146 -4.85 0.12 16.99
C GLU A 146 -3.96 -0.57 18.05
N GLY A 147 -3.64 0.13 19.10
CA GLY A 147 -3.03 -0.46 20.30
C GLY A 147 -1.68 -1.12 20.09
N LYS A 148 -1.56 -2.37 20.54
CA LYS A 148 -0.33 -3.17 20.48
C LYS A 148 -0.35 -4.16 19.32
N ALA A 149 0.82 -4.50 18.81
CA ALA A 149 1.01 -5.42 17.68
C ALA A 149 0.84 -6.92 18.04
N TRP A 150 0.16 -7.25 19.13
CA TRP A 150 -0.01 -8.62 19.61
C TRP A 150 -1.40 -8.85 20.17
N THR A 151 -2.09 -9.87 19.67
CA THR A 151 -3.39 -10.31 20.17
C THR A 151 -3.33 -11.79 20.57
N TYR A 152 -3.93 -12.13 21.71
CA TYR A 152 -4.00 -13.49 22.20
C TYR A 152 -5.06 -14.29 21.45
N ASP A 153 -4.70 -15.48 21.00
CA ASP A 153 -5.62 -16.41 20.35
C ASP A 153 -6.02 -17.53 21.30
N GLU A 154 -7.30 -17.61 21.59
CA GLU A 154 -7.85 -18.60 22.53
C GLU A 154 -7.79 -20.04 22.02
N VAL A 155 -7.72 -20.24 20.71
CA VAL A 155 -7.62 -21.58 20.10
C VAL A 155 -6.19 -22.09 20.22
N ARG A 156 -5.21 -21.26 19.81
CA ARG A 156 -3.79 -21.63 19.81
C ARG A 156 -3.13 -21.49 21.18
N LYS A 157 -3.69 -20.65 22.08
CA LYS A 157 -3.15 -20.30 23.40
C LYS A 157 -1.78 -19.62 23.30
N GLU A 158 -1.61 -18.82 22.25
CA GLU A 158 -0.43 -17.99 21.97
C GLU A 158 -0.86 -16.64 21.44
N TYR A 159 0.08 -15.68 21.39
CA TYR A 159 -0.14 -14.38 20.76
C TYR A 159 0.29 -14.44 19.29
N TYR A 160 -0.54 -13.92 18.39
CA TYR A 160 -0.12 -13.64 17.02
C TYR A 160 0.23 -12.15 16.86
N MET A 161 1.18 -11.89 15.95
CA MET A 161 1.56 -10.52 15.58
C MET A 161 0.59 -9.96 14.54
N HIS A 162 0.27 -8.67 14.68
CA HIS A 162 -0.40 -7.87 13.65
C HIS A 162 0.16 -6.45 13.69
N LEU A 163 0.82 -6.02 12.64
CA LEU A 163 1.33 -4.65 12.55
C LEU A 163 0.24 -3.63 12.18
N PHE A 164 -0.89 -4.12 11.66
CA PHE A 164 -2.08 -3.35 11.31
C PHE A 164 -3.29 -3.74 12.18
N ALA A 165 -4.48 -3.90 11.59
CA ALA A 165 -5.65 -4.29 12.37
C ALA A 165 -5.47 -5.66 13.06
N VAL A 166 -6.19 -5.87 14.15
CA VAL A 166 -6.25 -7.18 14.84
C VAL A 166 -6.64 -8.30 13.86
N LYS A 167 -7.46 -8.00 12.88
CA LYS A 167 -7.89 -8.94 11.83
C LYS A 167 -6.87 -9.14 10.70
N GLN A 168 -5.67 -8.60 10.82
CA GLN A 168 -4.60 -8.70 9.80
C GLN A 168 -3.33 -9.34 10.39
N PRO A 169 -3.34 -10.65 10.69
CA PRO A 169 -2.16 -11.35 11.23
C PRO A 169 -0.98 -11.34 10.27
N ASP A 170 0.21 -11.02 10.78
CA ASP A 170 1.45 -10.93 10.02
C ASP A 170 1.97 -12.30 9.58
N LEU A 171 2.28 -12.42 8.30
CA LEU A 171 2.92 -13.62 7.73
C LEU A 171 4.37 -13.77 8.20
N ASN A 172 4.80 -14.99 8.37
CA ASN A 172 6.17 -15.35 8.75
C ASN A 172 7.04 -15.57 7.49
N MET A 173 7.60 -14.52 6.93
CA MET A 173 8.48 -14.60 5.74
C MET A 173 9.81 -15.31 6.00
N ASP A 174 10.19 -15.56 7.26
CA ASP A 174 11.32 -16.45 7.56
C ASP A 174 11.02 -17.91 7.18
N ASN A 175 9.75 -18.29 7.11
CA ASN A 175 9.32 -19.60 6.63
C ASN A 175 9.39 -19.68 5.09
N PRO A 176 10.21 -20.58 4.51
CA PRO A 176 10.32 -20.71 3.07
C PRO A 176 9.03 -21.19 2.38
N LEU A 177 8.14 -21.87 3.09
CA LEU A 177 6.84 -22.29 2.55
C LEU A 177 5.94 -21.07 2.31
N VAL A 178 5.97 -20.07 3.20
CA VAL A 178 5.23 -18.81 3.00
C VAL A 178 5.75 -18.08 1.76
N ARG A 179 7.08 -17.97 1.60
CA ARG A 179 7.65 -17.36 0.39
C ARG A 179 7.30 -18.14 -0.88
N ALA A 180 7.20 -19.46 -0.80
CA ALA A 180 6.76 -20.29 -1.93
C ALA A 180 5.30 -19.98 -2.32
N GLU A 181 4.40 -19.77 -1.34
CA GLU A 181 3.03 -19.35 -1.63
C GLU A 181 2.97 -17.96 -2.26
N VAL A 182 3.73 -16.99 -1.74
CA VAL A 182 3.83 -15.66 -2.36
C VAL A 182 4.28 -15.74 -3.82
N LYS A 183 5.29 -16.59 -4.11
CA LYS A 183 5.74 -16.81 -5.50
C LYS A 183 4.68 -17.46 -6.38
N LYS A 184 3.80 -18.30 -5.84
CA LYS A 184 2.65 -18.87 -6.58
C LYS A 184 1.61 -17.79 -6.91
N ILE A 185 1.31 -16.91 -5.94
CA ILE A 185 0.39 -15.78 -6.14
C ILE A 185 0.91 -14.86 -7.25
N MET A 186 2.19 -14.48 -7.18
CA MET A 186 2.80 -13.65 -8.23
C MET A 186 2.67 -14.29 -9.62
N ARG A 187 3.03 -15.58 -9.75
CA ARG A 187 2.93 -16.29 -11.04
C ARG A 187 1.50 -16.35 -11.53
N PHE A 188 0.55 -16.66 -10.66
CA PHE A 188 -0.87 -16.78 -11.03
C PHE A 188 -1.37 -15.52 -11.75
N TRP A 189 -1.09 -14.35 -11.22
CA TRP A 189 -1.52 -13.08 -11.81
C TRP A 189 -0.71 -12.69 -13.04
N LEU A 190 0.60 -12.92 -13.03
CA LEU A 190 1.45 -12.62 -14.19
C LEU A 190 1.16 -13.56 -15.36
N ASP A 191 0.87 -14.85 -15.12
CA ASP A 191 0.46 -15.80 -16.14
C ASP A 191 -0.93 -15.47 -16.73
N MET A 192 -1.79 -14.81 -15.94
CA MET A 192 -3.08 -14.30 -16.42
C MET A 192 -2.93 -13.06 -17.30
N GLY A 193 -1.78 -12.38 -17.25
CA GLY A 193 -1.48 -11.20 -18.07
C GLY A 193 -1.43 -9.89 -17.31
N VAL A 194 -1.49 -9.90 -15.97
CA VAL A 194 -1.25 -8.70 -15.16
C VAL A 194 0.18 -8.19 -15.43
N ASP A 195 0.34 -6.88 -15.64
CA ASP A 195 1.61 -6.28 -16.06
C ASP A 195 2.54 -5.91 -14.88
N GLY A 196 2.14 -6.21 -13.65
CA GLY A 196 2.99 -5.97 -12.49
C GLY A 196 2.21 -5.73 -11.20
N PHE A 197 2.94 -5.32 -10.16
CA PHE A 197 2.39 -5.17 -8.82
C PHE A 197 2.79 -3.85 -8.17
N ARG A 198 1.87 -3.28 -7.39
CA ARG A 198 2.21 -2.43 -6.27
C ARG A 198 2.30 -3.31 -5.02
N GLU A 199 3.44 -3.34 -4.39
CA GLU A 199 3.71 -4.22 -3.27
C GLU A 199 3.50 -3.46 -1.95
N ASP A 200 2.42 -3.80 -1.26
CA ASP A 200 1.94 -3.16 -0.03
C ASP A 200 2.93 -3.35 1.10
N VAL A 201 3.33 -2.26 1.75
CA VAL A 201 4.30 -2.21 2.86
C VAL A 201 5.41 -3.25 2.80
N ILE A 202 5.90 -3.54 1.59
CA ILE A 202 6.81 -4.65 1.31
C ILE A 202 8.10 -4.60 2.14
N THR A 203 8.51 -3.43 2.60
CA THR A 203 9.68 -3.28 3.46
C THR A 203 9.48 -3.81 4.88
N PHE A 204 8.26 -4.19 5.27
CA PHE A 204 7.91 -4.73 6.59
C PHE A 204 8.03 -6.25 6.68
N ILE A 205 8.15 -6.97 5.59
CA ILE A 205 8.10 -8.44 5.58
C ILE A 205 9.26 -9.11 6.33
N SER A 206 10.39 -8.42 6.54
CA SER A 206 11.54 -8.93 7.28
C SER A 206 11.59 -8.33 8.68
N LYS A 207 11.37 -9.15 9.72
CA LYS A 207 11.42 -8.72 11.11
C LYS A 207 12.78 -9.08 11.74
N LYS A 208 13.25 -8.27 12.70
CA LYS A 208 14.47 -8.53 13.44
C LYS A 208 14.36 -9.82 14.26
N LYS A 209 15.32 -10.72 14.11
CA LYS A 209 15.36 -12.00 14.83
C LYS A 209 15.16 -11.82 16.33
N GLY A 210 14.34 -12.67 16.94
CA GLY A 210 14.02 -12.62 18.35
C GLY A 210 12.99 -11.55 18.76
N LEU A 211 12.57 -10.67 17.84
CA LEU A 211 11.53 -9.65 18.05
C LEU A 211 11.76 -8.83 19.34
N PRO A 212 12.93 -8.16 19.51
CA PRO A 212 13.26 -7.45 20.73
C PRO A 212 12.31 -6.28 20.98
N SER A 213 12.10 -5.94 22.25
CA SER A 213 11.37 -4.72 22.61
C SER A 213 12.10 -3.46 22.14
N ASP A 214 11.35 -2.46 21.71
CA ASP A 214 11.88 -1.15 21.35
C ASP A 214 11.88 -0.21 22.55
N HIS A 215 13.03 0.38 22.83
CA HIS A 215 13.22 1.35 23.93
C HIS A 215 13.58 2.74 23.42
N LEU A 216 13.64 2.94 22.08
CA LEU A 216 14.08 4.19 21.46
C LEU A 216 12.92 5.14 21.20
N LEU A 217 11.78 4.62 20.73
CA LEU A 217 10.66 5.44 20.29
C LEU A 217 9.56 5.54 21.34
N PRO A 218 8.99 6.73 21.56
CA PRO A 218 7.82 6.90 22.42
C PRO A 218 6.52 6.43 21.75
N VAL A 219 6.45 6.44 20.41
CA VAL A 219 5.31 6.04 19.55
C VAL A 219 5.82 5.18 18.41
N TYR A 220 4.95 4.36 17.79
CA TYR A 220 5.33 3.40 16.73
C TYR A 220 6.50 2.52 17.13
N LYS A 221 6.46 2.04 18.36
CA LYS A 221 7.49 1.14 18.90
C LYS A 221 7.63 -0.07 18.02
N GLY A 222 8.86 -0.39 17.68
CA GLY A 222 9.19 -1.52 16.84
C GLY A 222 9.47 -1.19 15.38
N ILE A 223 9.09 -0.01 14.87
CA ILE A 223 9.21 0.29 13.44
C ILE A 223 10.62 0.07 12.86
N PHE A 224 11.66 0.43 13.60
CA PHE A 224 13.05 0.17 13.18
C PHE A 224 13.50 -1.30 13.34
N MET A 225 12.61 -2.17 13.83
CA MET A 225 12.87 -3.61 13.96
C MET A 225 12.28 -4.43 12.81
N TYR A 226 11.39 -3.82 12.00
CA TYR A 226 10.75 -4.49 10.87
C TYR A 226 10.76 -3.67 9.57
N ASN A 227 10.82 -2.33 9.62
CA ASN A 227 10.97 -1.54 8.40
C ASN A 227 12.41 -1.64 7.89
N HIS A 228 12.59 -2.09 6.65
CA HIS A 228 13.89 -2.43 6.05
C HIS A 228 14.67 -3.48 6.89
N GLY A 229 13.97 -4.51 7.34
CA GLY A 229 14.53 -5.52 8.25
C GLY A 229 15.72 -6.29 7.65
N PRO A 230 16.45 -7.06 8.49
CA PRO A 230 17.81 -7.54 8.15
C PRO A 230 17.88 -8.51 6.97
N ARG A 231 16.80 -9.22 6.65
CA ARG A 231 16.75 -10.20 5.54
C ARG A 231 15.94 -9.70 4.34
N ILE A 232 15.55 -8.42 4.31
CA ILE A 232 14.66 -7.90 3.28
C ILE A 232 15.21 -8.15 1.87
N HIS A 233 16.45 -7.80 1.62
CA HIS A 233 17.10 -7.97 0.31
C HIS A 233 17.25 -9.44 -0.10
N GLU A 234 17.39 -10.37 0.87
CA GLU A 234 17.39 -11.82 0.61
C GLU A 234 16.04 -12.26 0.04
N PHE A 235 14.92 -11.87 0.68
CA PHE A 235 13.58 -12.25 0.25
C PHE A 235 13.22 -11.62 -1.10
N LEU A 236 13.53 -10.34 -1.28
CA LEU A 236 13.26 -9.64 -2.52
C LEU A 236 14.09 -10.19 -3.69
N THR A 237 15.35 -10.51 -3.46
CA THR A 237 16.19 -11.17 -4.47
C THR A 237 15.62 -12.55 -4.85
N GLU A 238 15.11 -13.32 -3.88
CA GLU A 238 14.43 -14.59 -4.15
C GLU A 238 13.19 -14.39 -5.04
N PHE A 239 12.33 -13.40 -4.74
CA PHE A 239 11.15 -13.11 -5.56
C PHE A 239 11.53 -12.63 -6.96
N GLN A 240 12.53 -11.78 -7.06
CA GLN A 240 13.06 -11.31 -8.35
C GLN A 240 13.58 -12.48 -9.20
N THR A 241 14.49 -13.28 -8.65
CA THR A 241 15.17 -14.33 -9.45
C THR A 241 14.24 -15.48 -9.80
N ASP A 242 13.37 -15.87 -8.89
CA ASP A 242 12.50 -17.04 -9.08
C ASP A 242 11.24 -16.71 -9.90
N VAL A 243 10.77 -15.45 -9.90
CA VAL A 243 9.53 -15.07 -10.55
C VAL A 243 9.70 -13.89 -11.50
N LEU A 244 9.96 -12.69 -10.97
CA LEU A 244 9.74 -11.44 -11.69
C LEU A 244 10.64 -11.27 -12.91
N LEU A 245 11.87 -11.77 -12.90
CA LEU A 245 12.78 -11.74 -14.05
C LEU A 245 12.31 -12.57 -15.26
N ASN A 246 11.33 -13.45 -15.06
CA ASN A 246 10.77 -14.26 -16.15
C ASN A 246 9.67 -13.52 -16.93
N TYR A 247 9.23 -12.35 -16.45
CA TYR A 247 8.14 -11.56 -17.02
C TYR A 247 8.62 -10.14 -17.35
N ASP A 248 8.02 -9.52 -18.38
CA ASP A 248 8.19 -8.08 -18.63
C ASP A 248 7.20 -7.28 -17.79
N CYS A 249 7.42 -7.30 -16.51
CA CYS A 249 6.53 -6.70 -15.51
C CYS A 249 7.20 -5.52 -14.79
N MET A 250 6.40 -4.70 -14.16
CA MET A 250 6.80 -3.57 -13.31
C MET A 250 6.46 -3.86 -11.84
N THR A 251 7.29 -3.38 -10.94
CA THR A 251 7.05 -3.46 -9.50
C THR A 251 7.20 -2.09 -8.85
N LEU A 252 6.22 -1.76 -8.00
CA LEU A 252 6.15 -0.51 -7.25
C LEU A 252 6.12 -0.85 -5.75
N ALA A 253 7.22 -0.59 -5.05
CA ALA A 253 7.31 -0.87 -3.61
C ALA A 253 6.70 0.26 -2.78
N GLU A 254 5.79 -0.04 -1.89
CA GLU A 254 5.46 0.88 -0.81
C GLU A 254 6.46 0.74 0.33
N ALA A 255 7.06 1.88 0.72
CA ALA A 255 8.11 1.91 1.73
C ALA A 255 7.96 3.13 2.65
N PRO A 256 7.31 2.98 3.80
CA PRO A 256 7.24 4.04 4.79
C PRO A 256 8.63 4.51 5.22
N MET A 257 8.79 5.81 5.43
CA MET A 257 10.03 6.44 5.89
C MET A 257 11.25 6.28 4.97
N VAL A 258 11.03 5.95 3.69
CA VAL A 258 12.12 5.81 2.72
C VAL A 258 12.76 7.17 2.41
N THR A 259 14.07 7.17 2.29
CA THR A 259 14.87 8.29 1.78
C THR A 259 15.48 7.91 0.43
N PRO A 260 15.91 8.87 -0.41
CA PRO A 260 16.53 8.52 -1.70
C PRO A 260 17.74 7.58 -1.56
N GLY A 261 18.52 7.72 -0.49
CA GLY A 261 19.67 6.83 -0.22
C GLY A 261 19.26 5.41 0.15
N ILE A 262 18.15 5.25 0.86
CA ILE A 262 17.57 3.94 1.16
C ILE A 262 16.94 3.37 -0.12
N ALA A 263 16.14 4.17 -0.84
CA ALA A 263 15.49 3.73 -2.07
C ALA A 263 16.47 3.16 -3.09
N LEU A 264 17.63 3.79 -3.26
CA LEU A 264 18.68 3.30 -4.16
C LEU A 264 19.25 1.93 -3.82
N LYS A 265 18.99 1.38 -2.65
CA LYS A 265 19.34 -0.01 -2.33
C LYS A 265 18.42 -1.02 -3.01
N TYR A 266 17.20 -0.60 -3.36
CA TYR A 266 16.14 -1.41 -3.96
C TYR A 266 15.94 -1.16 -5.45
N ILE A 267 16.01 0.13 -5.87
CA ILE A 267 15.62 0.56 -7.22
C ILE A 267 16.81 0.97 -8.10
N ARG A 268 18.05 0.77 -7.65
CA ARG A 268 19.21 1.10 -8.49
C ARG A 268 19.18 0.27 -9.77
N GLU A 269 19.14 0.96 -10.91
CA GLU A 269 19.10 0.33 -12.21
C GLU A 269 20.31 -0.58 -12.46
N GLY A 270 20.07 -1.72 -13.08
CA GLY A 270 21.09 -2.71 -13.40
C GLY A 270 20.98 -4.01 -12.62
N LYS A 271 22.09 -4.74 -12.53
CA LYS A 271 22.11 -6.05 -11.87
C LYS A 271 21.77 -5.91 -10.38
N GLY A 272 20.78 -6.69 -9.93
CA GLY A 272 20.33 -6.70 -8.53
C GLY A 272 19.25 -5.65 -8.21
N GLN A 273 18.65 -5.04 -9.22
CA GLN A 273 17.47 -4.19 -9.03
C GLN A 273 16.31 -5.04 -8.52
N GLU A 274 15.73 -4.64 -7.39
CA GLU A 274 14.64 -5.38 -6.72
C GLU A 274 13.26 -4.82 -7.10
N PHE A 275 13.16 -3.51 -7.35
CA PHE A 275 11.92 -2.84 -7.77
C PHE A 275 12.15 -1.87 -8.91
N SER A 276 11.12 -1.65 -9.71
CA SER A 276 11.14 -0.63 -10.76
C SER A 276 11.19 0.79 -10.17
N MET A 277 10.42 1.03 -9.12
CA MET A 277 10.35 2.30 -8.38
C MET A 277 9.78 2.10 -6.97
N MET A 278 9.83 3.15 -6.16
CA MET A 278 9.28 3.16 -4.78
C MET A 278 8.37 4.35 -4.56
N ILE A 279 7.29 4.12 -3.80
CA ILE A 279 6.43 5.18 -3.25
C ILE A 279 7.22 5.93 -2.18
N GLN A 280 7.27 7.25 -2.28
CA GLN A 280 7.92 8.11 -1.32
C GLN A 280 6.95 9.19 -0.83
N ASN A 281 6.88 9.39 0.48
CA ASN A 281 5.93 10.31 1.08
C ASN A 281 6.52 11.70 1.37
N GLU A 282 7.82 11.94 1.06
CA GLU A 282 8.50 13.21 1.43
C GLU A 282 7.87 14.43 0.73
N THR A 283 7.45 14.30 -0.54
CA THR A 283 6.79 15.39 -1.26
C THR A 283 5.38 15.63 -0.74
N MET A 284 4.66 14.57 -0.43
CA MET A 284 3.29 14.64 0.05
C MET A 284 3.20 15.08 1.51
N CYS A 285 4.20 14.72 2.33
CA CYS A 285 4.30 15.10 3.74
C CYS A 285 5.22 16.30 3.99
N ALA A 286 5.39 17.20 3.01
CA ALA A 286 6.23 18.39 3.18
C ALA A 286 5.72 19.37 4.25
N ASP A 287 4.47 19.26 4.64
CA ASP A 287 3.79 19.96 5.73
C ASP A 287 3.72 19.17 7.04
N CYS A 288 4.48 18.08 7.16
CA CYS A 288 4.55 17.28 8.37
C CYS A 288 6.00 17.16 8.87
N PHE A 289 6.14 16.73 10.11
CA PHE A 289 7.37 16.25 10.69
C PHE A 289 7.20 14.78 11.04
N PHE A 290 8.16 13.94 10.73
CA PHE A 290 8.08 12.49 10.91
C PHE A 290 6.88 11.89 10.14
N GLN A 291 6.98 11.91 8.80
CA GLN A 291 5.90 11.54 7.88
C GLN A 291 4.64 12.42 8.09
N ASP A 292 3.47 11.81 8.21
CA ASP A 292 2.17 12.44 8.38
C ASP A 292 1.76 12.69 9.86
N TYR A 293 2.64 12.36 10.83
CA TYR A 293 2.25 12.34 12.24
C TYR A 293 2.23 13.67 12.96
N PHE A 294 3.07 14.62 12.56
CA PHE A 294 3.15 15.91 13.23
C PHE A 294 2.97 17.05 12.22
N PRO A 295 1.73 17.49 11.99
CA PRO A 295 1.46 18.54 11.03
C PRO A 295 2.13 19.86 11.45
N ARG A 296 2.64 20.57 10.46
CA ARG A 296 3.24 21.89 10.60
C ARG A 296 2.79 22.78 9.46
N LYS A 297 2.90 24.09 9.64
CA LYS A 297 2.53 25.04 8.59
C LYS A 297 3.21 24.67 7.26
N PHE A 298 2.44 24.62 6.18
CA PHE A 298 2.93 24.38 4.81
C PHE A 298 4.09 25.33 4.47
N SER A 299 5.06 24.86 3.72
CA SER A 299 6.19 25.63 3.24
C SER A 299 6.60 25.17 1.85
N LEU A 300 6.42 26.06 0.88
CA LEU A 300 6.86 25.82 -0.50
C LEU A 300 8.37 25.51 -0.58
N ARG A 301 9.19 26.10 0.30
CA ARG A 301 10.62 25.79 0.37
C ARG A 301 10.88 24.32 0.70
N ARG A 302 10.11 23.75 1.65
CA ARG A 302 10.23 22.33 2.02
C ARG A 302 9.78 21.42 0.89
N LEU A 303 8.64 21.72 0.27
CA LEU A 303 8.14 20.99 -0.87
C LEU A 303 9.16 20.99 -2.03
N LYS A 304 9.67 22.14 -2.41
CA LYS A 304 10.73 22.24 -3.44
C LYS A 304 12.00 21.48 -3.05
N LYS A 305 12.37 21.47 -1.76
CA LYS A 305 13.51 20.70 -1.27
C LYS A 305 13.26 19.20 -1.40
N ALA A 306 12.05 18.71 -1.09
CA ALA A 306 11.68 17.31 -1.24
C ALA A 306 11.78 16.89 -2.71
N PHE A 307 11.14 17.60 -3.64
CA PHE A 307 11.26 17.33 -5.07
C PHE A 307 12.71 17.29 -5.54
N ARG A 308 13.48 18.34 -5.23
CA ARG A 308 14.89 18.43 -5.61
C ARG A 308 15.69 17.23 -5.08
N ASN A 309 15.50 16.88 -3.80
CA ASN A 309 16.21 15.78 -3.16
C ASN A 309 16.00 14.45 -3.90
N TRP A 310 14.76 14.13 -4.28
CA TRP A 310 14.44 12.93 -5.02
C TRP A 310 14.94 12.99 -6.46
N GLN A 311 14.73 14.08 -7.17
CA GLN A 311 15.17 14.25 -8.56
C GLN A 311 16.70 14.13 -8.68
N GLU A 312 17.47 14.90 -7.89
CA GLU A 312 18.94 14.91 -7.97
C GLU A 312 19.59 13.59 -7.51
N LYS A 313 19.02 12.95 -6.49
CA LYS A 313 19.61 11.71 -5.94
C LYS A 313 19.36 10.49 -6.80
N LEU A 314 18.21 10.42 -7.46
CA LEU A 314 17.85 9.30 -8.33
C LEU A 314 18.37 9.46 -9.76
N ASP A 315 18.72 10.68 -10.19
CA ASP A 315 19.14 10.93 -11.57
C ASP A 315 20.30 10.03 -12.01
N GLY A 316 20.10 9.32 -13.12
CA GLY A 316 21.04 8.34 -13.68
C GLY A 316 21.30 7.10 -12.81
N LYS A 317 20.49 6.85 -11.77
CA LYS A 317 20.73 5.76 -10.81
C LYS A 317 19.50 4.92 -10.52
N GLY A 318 18.31 5.50 -10.64
CA GLY A 318 17.04 4.86 -10.36
C GLY A 318 15.89 5.69 -10.90
N TRP A 319 14.66 5.20 -10.76
CA TRP A 319 13.48 5.83 -11.33
C TRP A 319 12.48 6.24 -10.24
N ASN A 320 11.86 7.40 -10.39
CA ASN A 320 10.96 7.97 -9.37
C ASN A 320 9.49 7.73 -9.72
N MET A 321 8.67 7.43 -8.72
CA MET A 321 7.22 7.57 -8.79
C MET A 321 6.83 9.02 -8.52
N LEU A 322 5.94 9.56 -9.31
CA LEU A 322 5.43 10.92 -9.17
C LEU A 322 3.96 10.88 -8.81
N PHE A 323 3.60 11.42 -7.65
CA PHE A 323 2.21 11.52 -7.21
C PHE A 323 2.08 12.64 -6.16
N LEU A 324 0.86 13.10 -5.91
CA LEU A 324 0.55 14.10 -4.90
C LEU A 324 -0.56 13.65 -3.94
N GLU A 325 -1.38 12.70 -4.34
CA GLU A 325 -2.44 12.10 -3.53
C GLU A 325 -2.65 10.66 -3.94
N ASN A 326 -3.19 9.84 -3.06
CA ASN A 326 -3.61 8.47 -3.28
C ASN A 326 -4.73 8.11 -2.29
N HIS A 327 -5.07 6.83 -2.20
CA HIS A 327 -6.11 6.34 -1.30
C HIS A 327 -5.80 6.48 0.21
N ASP A 328 -4.51 6.63 0.60
CA ASP A 328 -4.06 6.79 1.99
C ASP A 328 -3.93 8.24 2.42
N HIS A 329 -3.99 9.17 1.48
CA HIS A 329 -3.65 10.56 1.73
C HIS A 329 -4.73 11.53 1.26
N PRO A 330 -4.83 12.70 1.92
CA PRO A 330 -5.84 13.69 1.59
C PRO A 330 -5.71 14.23 0.17
N ARG A 331 -6.83 14.71 -0.36
CA ARG A 331 -6.87 15.41 -1.65
C ARG A 331 -5.93 16.61 -1.65
N ILE A 332 -5.07 16.68 -2.64
CA ILE A 332 -3.96 17.65 -2.65
C ILE A 332 -4.43 19.11 -2.75
N ILE A 333 -5.56 19.37 -3.39
CA ILE A 333 -6.13 20.72 -3.44
C ILE A 333 -6.51 21.21 -2.05
N SER A 334 -7.08 20.34 -1.21
CA SER A 334 -7.40 20.66 0.18
C SER A 334 -6.15 20.84 1.03
N ARG A 335 -5.05 20.17 0.70
CA ARG A 335 -3.81 20.17 1.47
C ARG A 335 -2.84 21.29 1.08
N TYR A 336 -2.54 21.43 -0.21
CA TYR A 336 -1.54 22.36 -0.74
C TYR A 336 -2.12 23.44 -1.65
N GLY A 337 -3.36 23.28 -2.09
CA GLY A 337 -4.08 24.21 -2.94
C GLY A 337 -4.99 25.17 -2.14
N ASN A 338 -5.98 25.69 -2.85
CA ASN A 338 -7.08 26.45 -2.27
C ASN A 338 -8.39 25.98 -2.93
N PRO A 339 -9.32 25.38 -2.16
CA PRO A 339 -10.61 24.91 -2.68
C PRO A 339 -11.47 25.99 -3.34
N GLU A 340 -11.34 27.26 -2.92
CA GLU A 340 -12.02 28.40 -3.57
C GLU A 340 -11.55 28.61 -5.01
N TYR A 341 -10.26 28.31 -5.29
CA TYR A 341 -9.65 28.36 -6.61
C TYR A 341 -9.34 26.96 -7.12
N ARG A 342 -10.30 26.04 -6.99
CA ARG A 342 -10.13 24.60 -7.23
C ARG A 342 -9.47 24.30 -8.57
N GLU A 343 -9.99 24.87 -9.67
CA GLU A 343 -9.48 24.61 -11.01
C GLU A 343 -8.03 25.12 -11.19
N ALA A 344 -7.76 26.35 -10.78
CA ALA A 344 -6.42 26.93 -10.88
C ALA A 344 -5.43 26.19 -9.99
N SER A 345 -5.84 25.82 -8.76
CA SER A 345 -5.03 24.99 -7.85
C SER A 345 -4.73 23.62 -8.45
N GLY A 346 -5.74 22.93 -8.99
CA GLY A 346 -5.57 21.61 -9.59
C GLY A 346 -4.62 21.64 -10.79
N LYS A 347 -4.78 22.61 -11.70
CA LYS A 347 -3.90 22.78 -12.87
C LYS A 347 -2.45 23.10 -12.46
N MET A 348 -2.25 23.97 -11.48
CA MET A 348 -0.92 24.32 -10.98
C MET A 348 -0.24 23.12 -10.32
N LEU A 349 -0.97 22.39 -9.46
CA LEU A 349 -0.44 21.21 -8.77
C LEU A 349 -0.13 20.08 -9.76
N ALA A 350 -1.00 19.83 -10.75
CA ALA A 350 -0.77 18.87 -11.82
C ALA A 350 0.52 19.22 -12.60
N ALA A 351 0.65 20.47 -13.07
CA ALA A 351 1.84 20.92 -13.78
C ALA A 351 3.11 20.76 -12.94
N MET A 352 3.04 21.02 -11.63
CA MET A 352 4.18 20.94 -10.74
C MET A 352 4.80 19.53 -10.68
N TYR A 353 3.99 18.46 -10.66
CA TYR A 353 4.54 17.11 -10.53
C TYR A 353 4.64 16.36 -11.86
N LEU A 354 3.72 16.58 -12.80
CA LEU A 354 3.74 15.88 -14.10
C LEU A 354 4.97 16.25 -14.95
N PHE A 355 5.54 17.43 -14.79
CA PHE A 355 6.76 17.85 -15.50
C PHE A 355 8.06 17.45 -14.80
N GLN A 356 8.01 16.66 -13.74
CA GLN A 356 9.20 16.07 -13.11
C GLN A 356 9.62 14.78 -13.85
N LYS A 357 10.87 14.35 -13.67
CA LYS A 357 11.36 13.07 -14.20
C LYS A 357 10.86 11.91 -13.32
N GLY A 358 10.11 11.01 -13.91
CA GLY A 358 9.54 9.84 -13.23
C GLY A 358 8.23 9.38 -13.87
N THR A 359 7.63 8.34 -13.33
CA THR A 359 6.33 7.82 -13.77
C THR A 359 5.20 8.49 -12.97
N PRO A 360 4.30 9.23 -13.62
CA PRO A 360 3.18 9.86 -12.94
C PRO A 360 2.07 8.86 -12.57
N PHE A 361 1.49 9.08 -11.39
CA PHE A 361 0.28 8.40 -10.93
C PHE A 361 -0.79 9.45 -10.62
N VAL A 362 -1.96 9.28 -11.22
CA VAL A 362 -3.14 10.13 -11.03
C VAL A 362 -4.16 9.31 -10.23
N TYR A 363 -4.55 9.78 -9.07
CA TYR A 363 -5.58 9.12 -8.27
C TYR A 363 -6.97 9.49 -8.79
N GLN A 364 -7.89 8.53 -8.87
CA GLN A 364 -9.28 8.77 -9.33
C GLN A 364 -9.88 10.02 -8.68
N GLY A 365 -10.43 10.90 -9.51
CA GLY A 365 -11.01 12.19 -9.07
C GLY A 365 -10.00 13.34 -8.95
N GLN A 366 -8.70 13.08 -9.00
CA GLN A 366 -7.69 14.15 -9.03
C GLN A 366 -7.80 14.98 -10.30
N GLU A 367 -8.11 14.35 -11.43
CA GLU A 367 -8.26 14.98 -12.74
C GLU A 367 -9.44 15.96 -12.83
N ILE A 368 -10.46 15.75 -11.99
CA ILE A 368 -11.61 16.67 -11.87
C ILE A 368 -11.50 17.62 -10.67
N GLY A 369 -10.34 17.59 -9.98
CA GLY A 369 -10.04 18.48 -8.86
C GLY A 369 -10.89 18.19 -7.62
N MET A 370 -11.09 16.93 -7.25
CA MET A 370 -11.76 16.57 -6.00
C MET A 370 -11.06 17.17 -4.79
N VAL A 371 -11.85 17.52 -3.79
CA VAL A 371 -11.40 18.03 -2.48
C VAL A 371 -11.80 17.05 -1.37
N ASN A 372 -11.22 17.21 -0.18
CA ASN A 372 -11.61 16.39 0.97
C ASN A 372 -13.09 16.55 1.28
N TRP A 373 -13.71 15.44 1.60
CA TRP A 373 -15.01 15.42 2.22
C TRP A 373 -14.86 15.23 3.73
N HIS A 374 -15.58 16.03 4.50
CA HIS A 374 -15.60 15.96 5.96
C HIS A 374 -17.00 15.56 6.42
N PRO A 375 -17.24 14.28 6.71
CA PRO A 375 -18.49 13.88 7.34
C PRO A 375 -18.60 14.53 8.73
N GLY A 376 -19.76 15.05 9.03
CA GLY A 376 -20.01 15.66 10.35
C GLY A 376 -20.05 14.65 11.49
N ASP A 377 -20.25 13.38 11.18
CA ASP A 377 -20.36 12.27 12.12
C ASP A 377 -19.12 11.36 12.04
N PRO A 378 -18.40 11.13 13.15
CA PRO A 378 -17.30 10.19 13.22
C PRO A 378 -17.64 8.75 12.81
N GLU A 379 -18.88 8.31 12.95
CA GLU A 379 -19.33 6.97 12.57
C GLU A 379 -19.37 6.76 11.06
N MET A 380 -19.36 7.83 10.28
CA MET A 380 -19.27 7.77 8.81
C MET A 380 -17.89 7.46 8.28
N TYR A 381 -16.84 7.49 9.12
CA TYR A 381 -15.51 7.06 8.70
C TYR A 381 -15.41 5.53 8.74
N GLU A 382 -14.93 4.94 7.66
CA GLU A 382 -14.66 3.49 7.59
C GLU A 382 -13.22 3.14 7.99
N ASP A 383 -12.31 4.10 7.97
CA ASP A 383 -10.90 3.93 8.30
C ASP A 383 -10.69 3.42 9.74
N VAL A 384 -9.93 2.31 9.87
CA VAL A 384 -9.70 1.61 11.13
C VAL A 384 -8.99 2.50 12.15
N ALA A 385 -7.96 3.22 11.74
CA ALA A 385 -7.18 4.07 12.64
C ALA A 385 -8.02 5.25 13.15
N THR A 386 -8.84 5.83 12.28
CA THR A 386 -9.78 6.91 12.61
C THR A 386 -10.83 6.43 13.63
N ARG A 387 -11.46 5.30 13.36
CA ARG A 387 -12.46 4.69 14.28
C ARG A 387 -11.86 4.37 15.64
N TYR A 388 -10.69 3.71 15.65
CA TYR A 388 -9.99 3.42 16.90
C TYR A 388 -9.66 4.69 17.67
N TYR A 389 -9.20 5.72 16.97
CA TYR A 389 -8.90 7.01 17.58
C TYR A 389 -10.14 7.62 18.26
N TYR A 390 -11.26 7.71 17.55
CA TYR A 390 -12.50 8.25 18.12
C TYR A 390 -13.02 7.44 19.28
N ALA A 391 -12.93 6.11 19.24
CA ALA A 391 -13.38 5.23 20.32
C ALA A 391 -12.56 5.37 21.62
N HIS A 392 -11.25 5.68 21.51
CA HIS A 392 -10.33 5.62 22.66
C HIS A 392 -9.85 6.99 23.16
N HIS A 393 -10.07 8.05 22.39
CA HIS A 393 -9.55 9.38 22.72
C HIS A 393 -10.67 10.43 22.75
N ASN A 394 -11.61 10.28 23.70
CA ASN A 394 -12.64 11.28 23.92
C ASN A 394 -12.03 12.70 23.92
N GLN A 395 -12.15 13.41 22.81
CA GLN A 395 -11.97 14.84 22.55
C GLN A 395 -10.76 15.57 23.14
N LYS A 396 -9.85 14.97 23.89
CA LYS A 396 -8.60 15.62 24.32
C LYS A 396 -7.49 15.36 23.31
N ALA A 397 -7.19 16.38 22.57
CA ALA A 397 -6.28 16.41 21.42
C ALA A 397 -4.91 15.77 21.69
N SER A 398 -4.73 14.50 21.30
CA SER A 398 -3.39 13.97 21.02
C SER A 398 -2.85 14.61 19.73
N PRO A 399 -1.54 14.54 19.45
CA PRO A 399 -0.98 14.99 18.17
C PRO A 399 -1.64 14.32 16.94
N ARG A 400 -2.05 13.04 17.04
CA ARG A 400 -2.84 12.34 16.03
C ARG A 400 -4.21 12.96 15.79
N ALA A 401 -4.92 13.38 16.84
CA ALA A 401 -6.22 14.05 16.73
C ALA A 401 -6.16 15.38 15.98
N ARG A 402 -5.03 16.07 16.06
CA ARG A 402 -4.84 17.31 15.30
C ARG A 402 -4.64 17.03 13.82
N LEU A 403 -4.08 15.89 13.45
CA LEU A 403 -3.97 15.41 12.07
C LEU A 403 -5.34 15.17 11.47
N HIS A 404 -6.18 14.35 12.11
CA HIS A 404 -7.54 14.09 11.62
C HIS A 404 -8.47 15.32 11.60
N LYS A 405 -8.14 16.40 12.33
CA LYS A 405 -8.84 17.70 12.22
C LYS A 405 -8.30 18.58 11.09
N LEU A 406 -7.15 18.27 10.53
CA LEU A 406 -6.52 19.02 9.44
C LEU A 406 -6.77 18.37 8.06
N TRP A 407 -7.19 17.11 8.06
CA TRP A 407 -7.56 16.32 6.89
C TRP A 407 -9.06 16.11 6.83
#